data_75cadcbb912a8478a2142358ac28cffd
#
_entry.id   75cadcbb912a8478a2142358ac28cffd
#
_cell.length_a   1.000
_cell.length_b   1.000
_cell.length_c   1.000
_cell.angle_alpha   90.00
_cell.angle_beta   90.00
_cell.angle_gamma   90.00
#
_symmetry.space_group_name_H-M   'P 1'
#
loop_
_entity.id
_entity.type
_entity.pdbx_description
1 polymer ?
#
loop_
_entity_poly.entity_id
_entity_poly.type
_entity_poly.pdbx_seq_one_letter_code
_entity_poly.pdbx_strand_id
1 'polypeptide(L)'
;TFQGWYDASLEQKLDFITKGLKVNAKVSYSSSSTTSTATYLGTEAASQAFKYIIRYSRTYDYANPIIGEDGQLTYPMLESKRLPYETSVSNPPFVKYYDQLDAYSRRFYYEFSIAYNRSFGDHNVSALALVNRQIFDSKDGGDIRFPNYNEDWVGRATYNWRERYLAEMNISYTGSEKFARGHRFGLFPSFSLGWRLSEESFIKKHLGDVLTNAKIRYSWGKVGSDAGASRWNYIQSFTSGDHLTLGTDATGHNWGPLYTEGSIANLGSTWE
;
A
#
# COMPACT_ATOMS: atom_id res chain seq x y z
N THR A 1 3.09 16.25 9.03
CA THR A 1 2.65 15.21 8.08
C THR A 1 2.58 15.79 6.68
N PHE A 2 3.17 15.13 5.72
CA PHE A 2 3.08 15.45 4.30
C PHE A 2 2.32 14.31 3.60
N GLN A 3 1.43 14.67 2.64
CA GLN A 3 0.73 13.72 1.79
C GLN A 3 0.72 14.24 0.36
N GLY A 4 0.98 13.37 -0.59
CA GLY A 4 0.99 13.70 -2.01
C GLY A 4 0.49 12.54 -2.86
N TRP A 5 -0.28 12.88 -3.92
CA TRP A 5 -0.77 11.93 -4.92
C TRP A 5 -0.48 12.48 -6.30
N TYR A 6 0.06 11.64 -7.15
CA TYR A 6 0.43 11.98 -8.52
C TYR A 6 -0.08 10.87 -9.44
N ASP A 7 -0.94 11.24 -10.38
CA ASP A 7 -1.50 10.33 -11.37
C ASP A 7 -1.21 10.88 -12.77
N ALA A 8 -0.75 10.00 -13.63
CA ALA A 8 -0.61 10.27 -15.04
C ALA A 8 -1.22 9.13 -15.85
N SER A 9 -1.97 9.45 -16.88
CA SER A 9 -2.54 8.47 -17.80
C SER A 9 -2.41 8.93 -19.23
N LEU A 10 -2.16 7.97 -20.11
CA LEU A 10 -2.09 8.14 -21.55
C LEU A 10 -3.02 7.16 -22.20
N GLU A 11 -3.94 7.63 -23.04
CA GLU A 11 -4.75 6.80 -23.92
C GLU A 11 -4.43 7.14 -25.37
N GLN A 12 -4.13 6.12 -26.15
CA GLN A 12 -3.90 6.25 -27.60
C GLN A 12 -4.86 5.33 -28.36
N LYS A 13 -5.71 5.90 -29.20
CA LYS A 13 -6.50 5.15 -30.16
C LYS A 13 -5.62 4.72 -31.32
N LEU A 14 -5.72 3.46 -31.69
CA LEU A 14 -4.96 2.85 -32.78
C LEU A 14 -5.87 2.44 -33.94
N ASP A 15 -6.87 3.27 -34.21
CA ASP A 15 -7.83 3.03 -35.30
C ASP A 15 -7.17 2.96 -36.69
N PHE A 16 -5.95 3.50 -36.81
CA PHE A 16 -5.14 3.40 -38.04
C PHE A 16 -4.59 1.97 -38.28
N ILE A 17 -4.48 1.14 -37.23
CA ILE A 17 -4.12 -0.27 -37.31
C ILE A 17 -5.39 -1.10 -37.52
N THR A 18 -6.35 -0.94 -36.60
CA THR A 18 -7.68 -1.56 -36.70
C THR A 18 -8.69 -0.76 -35.88
N LYS A 19 -9.89 -0.56 -36.45
CA LYS A 19 -10.95 0.21 -35.77
C LYS A 19 -11.32 -0.43 -34.44
N GLY A 20 -11.36 0.39 -33.39
CA GLY A 20 -11.74 -0.02 -32.03
C GLY A 20 -10.59 -0.55 -31.18
N LEU A 21 -9.36 -0.48 -31.67
CA LEU A 21 -8.16 -0.79 -30.90
C LEU A 21 -7.69 0.46 -30.14
N LYS A 22 -7.37 0.29 -28.86
CA LYS A 22 -6.75 1.33 -28.05
C LYS A 22 -5.76 0.75 -27.05
N VAL A 23 -4.78 1.54 -26.71
CA VAL A 23 -3.83 1.26 -25.63
C VAL A 23 -3.94 2.33 -24.56
N ASN A 24 -3.79 1.91 -23.31
CA ASN A 24 -3.73 2.81 -22.18
C ASN A 24 -2.50 2.49 -21.34
N ALA A 25 -1.87 3.53 -20.82
CA ALA A 25 -0.84 3.45 -19.82
C ALA A 25 -1.23 4.36 -18.65
N LYS A 26 -1.04 3.88 -17.43
CA LYS A 26 -1.30 4.66 -16.22
C LYS A 26 -0.16 4.47 -15.25
N VAL A 27 0.25 5.56 -14.61
CA VAL A 27 1.21 5.57 -13.51
C VAL A 27 0.61 6.38 -12.37
N SER A 28 0.64 5.82 -11.17
CA SER A 28 0.18 6.48 -9.96
C SER A 28 1.26 6.38 -8.88
N TYR A 29 1.52 7.48 -8.21
CA TYR A 29 2.40 7.52 -7.06
C TYR A 29 1.71 8.25 -5.92
N SER A 30 1.65 7.61 -4.76
CA SER A 30 1.20 8.26 -3.53
C SER A 30 2.25 8.13 -2.44
N SER A 31 2.42 9.19 -1.68
CA SER A 31 3.36 9.23 -0.58
C SER A 31 2.74 9.94 0.62
N SER A 32 2.92 9.37 1.79
CA SER A 32 2.60 9.99 3.07
C SER A 32 3.80 9.86 3.98
N SER A 33 4.15 10.93 4.67
CA SER A 33 5.22 10.90 5.67
C SER A 33 4.87 11.78 6.85
N THR A 34 5.26 11.31 8.03
CA THR A 34 5.16 12.06 9.28
C THR A 34 6.55 12.20 9.86
N THR A 35 6.95 13.44 10.10
CA THR A 35 8.21 13.75 10.75
C THR A 35 7.92 14.43 12.08
N SER A 36 8.71 14.13 13.08
CA SER A 36 8.76 14.85 14.33
C SER A 36 10.15 15.46 14.53
N THR A 37 10.18 16.66 15.07
CA THR A 37 11.43 17.28 15.51
C THR A 37 11.68 16.88 16.96
N ALA A 38 12.79 16.18 17.20
CA ALA A 38 13.19 15.82 18.54
C ALA A 38 14.36 16.71 19.01
N THR A 39 14.24 17.18 20.23
CA THR A 39 15.29 17.96 20.90
C THR A 39 15.97 17.07 21.91
N TYR A 40 17.27 16.88 21.78
CA TYR A 40 18.06 16.14 22.77
C TYR A 40 18.88 17.08 23.62
N LEU A 41 18.84 16.80 24.91
CA LEU A 41 19.78 17.35 25.88
C LEU A 41 20.68 16.21 26.33
N GLY A 42 21.98 16.29 26.11
CA GLY A 42 22.91 15.30 26.61
C GLY A 42 24.29 15.40 26.01
N THR A 43 25.25 14.83 26.69
CA THR A 43 26.58 14.55 26.17
C THR A 43 26.51 13.31 25.27
N GLU A 44 27.39 13.18 24.29
CA GLU A 44 27.47 12.01 23.37
C GLU A 44 27.61 10.66 24.10
N ALA A 45 28.02 10.69 25.39
CA ALA A 45 28.19 9.50 26.22
C ALA A 45 26.89 8.95 26.82
N ALA A 46 25.78 9.69 26.75
CA ALA A 46 24.49 9.19 27.24
C ALA A 46 23.81 8.38 26.16
N SER A 47 24.04 7.08 26.11
CA SER A 47 23.46 6.12 25.15
C SER A 47 21.94 5.93 25.28
N GLN A 48 21.29 6.65 26.17
CA GLN A 48 19.83 6.72 26.27
C GLN A 48 19.39 8.17 26.09
N ALA A 49 19.00 8.46 24.85
CA ALA A 49 18.42 9.74 24.50
C ALA A 49 17.03 9.89 25.11
N PHE A 50 16.93 10.60 26.19
CA PHE A 50 15.66 11.05 26.70
C PHE A 50 15.15 12.19 25.80
N LYS A 51 13.98 12.02 25.22
CA LYS A 51 13.29 13.08 24.50
C LYS A 51 12.70 14.07 25.50
N TYR A 52 13.32 15.22 25.66
CA TYR A 52 12.79 16.26 26.54
C TYR A 52 12.22 17.41 25.72
N ILE A 53 11.04 17.83 26.08
CA ILE A 53 10.52 19.13 25.64
C ILE A 53 11.03 20.14 26.64
N ILE A 54 11.98 20.99 26.26
CA ILE A 54 12.43 22.08 27.10
C ILE A 54 11.36 23.15 27.08
N ARG A 55 10.78 23.39 28.25
CA ARG A 55 9.83 24.49 28.42
C ARG A 55 10.53 25.66 29.10
N TYR A 56 10.36 26.83 28.52
CA TYR A 56 10.78 28.07 29.11
C TYR A 56 9.54 28.87 29.50
N SER A 57 9.54 29.38 30.73
CA SER A 57 8.64 30.44 31.13
C SER A 57 9.28 31.76 30.73
N ARG A 58 8.56 32.58 30.00
CA ARG A 58 8.98 33.92 29.60
C ARG A 58 7.98 34.91 30.17
N THR A 59 8.47 35.90 30.86
CA THR A 59 7.68 37.02 31.35
C THR A 59 8.06 38.28 30.57
N TYR A 60 7.06 39.05 30.20
CA TYR A 60 7.23 40.27 29.44
C TYR A 60 6.73 41.45 30.26
N ASP A 61 7.36 42.62 30.07
CA ASP A 61 6.92 43.85 30.69
C ASP A 61 5.75 44.46 29.90
N TYR A 62 4.58 44.06 30.26
CA TYR A 62 3.34 44.60 29.64
C TYR A 62 3.02 46.04 30.09
N ALA A 63 3.68 46.52 31.16
CA ALA A 63 3.47 47.87 31.62
C ALA A 63 4.25 48.90 30.81
N ASN A 64 5.36 48.51 30.20
CA ASN A 64 6.25 49.38 29.42
C ASN A 64 6.45 48.87 28.01
N PRO A 65 5.42 48.93 27.14
CA PRO A 65 5.56 48.52 25.75
C PRO A 65 6.49 49.46 24.98
N ILE A 66 7.24 48.89 24.03
CA ILE A 66 8.06 49.64 23.07
C ILE A 66 7.23 49.75 21.77
N ILE A 67 7.07 50.96 21.28
CA ILE A 67 6.45 51.20 20.00
C ILE A 67 7.55 51.14 18.93
N GLY A 68 7.43 50.21 17.98
CA GLY A 68 8.33 50.10 16.83
C GLY A 68 8.10 51.23 15.83
N GLU A 69 9.04 51.44 14.92
CA GLU A 69 8.90 52.44 13.85
C GLU A 69 7.70 52.17 12.92
N ASP A 70 7.23 50.92 12.87
CA ASP A 70 6.05 50.44 12.17
C ASP A 70 4.75 50.64 12.95
N GLY A 71 4.82 51.24 14.16
CA GLY A 71 3.67 51.45 15.04
C GLY A 71 3.20 50.22 15.81
N GLN A 72 3.91 49.08 15.68
CA GLN A 72 3.57 47.87 16.43
C GLN A 72 4.11 47.92 17.86
N LEU A 73 3.28 47.42 18.80
CA LEU A 73 3.68 47.31 20.20
C LEU A 73 4.48 46.05 20.42
N THR A 74 5.69 46.17 20.92
CA THR A 74 6.53 45.08 21.40
C THR A 74 6.75 45.19 22.88
N TYR A 75 6.86 44.05 23.58
CA TYR A 75 7.00 44.01 25.01
C TYR A 75 8.40 43.48 25.38
N PRO A 76 9.20 44.24 26.14
CA PRO A 76 10.50 43.78 26.60
C PRO A 76 10.39 42.49 27.39
N MET A 77 11.27 41.56 27.15
CA MET A 77 11.32 40.31 27.94
C MET A 77 12.05 40.59 29.26
N LEU A 78 11.34 40.44 30.37
CA LEU A 78 11.89 40.58 31.71
C LEU A 78 12.71 39.38 32.16
N GLU A 79 12.18 38.21 31.95
CA GLU A 79 12.82 36.97 32.41
C GLU A 79 12.53 35.83 31.46
N SER A 80 13.54 34.99 31.22
CA SER A 80 13.39 33.71 30.58
C SER A 80 13.93 32.65 31.53
N LYS A 81 13.02 31.87 32.12
CA LYS A 81 13.37 30.85 33.08
C LYS A 81 13.08 29.49 32.58
N ARG A 82 14.07 28.62 32.65
CA ARG A 82 13.88 27.20 32.39
C ARG A 82 13.02 26.57 33.48
N LEU A 83 11.97 25.86 33.11
CA LEU A 83 11.13 25.16 34.07
C LEU A 83 11.90 23.97 34.71
N PRO A 84 11.79 23.77 36.01
CA PRO A 84 12.61 22.82 36.78
C PRO A 84 12.13 21.36 36.58
N TYR A 85 11.74 20.98 35.38
CA TYR A 85 11.21 19.63 35.18
C TYR A 85 12.29 18.55 35.13
N GLU A 86 13.55 18.94 35.10
CA GLU A 86 14.67 18.02 34.90
C GLU A 86 15.72 18.18 35.99
N THR A 87 15.42 17.59 37.12
CA THR A 87 16.33 17.62 38.26
C THR A 87 17.56 16.74 38.13
N SER A 88 17.67 15.95 37.08
CA SER A 88 18.75 14.94 36.95
C SER A 88 19.77 15.22 35.86
N VAL A 89 19.62 16.26 35.06
CA VAL A 89 20.59 16.58 34.00
C VAL A 89 21.30 17.89 34.33
N SER A 90 22.48 17.77 34.88
CA SER A 90 23.37 18.91 35.08
C SER A 90 23.75 19.49 33.71
N ASN A 91 23.21 20.66 33.41
CA ASN A 91 23.60 21.58 32.35
C ASN A 91 24.24 20.93 31.11
N PRO A 92 23.46 20.43 30.15
CA PRO A 92 24.08 19.96 28.90
C PRO A 92 24.69 21.14 28.17
N PRO A 93 25.90 20.99 27.63
CA PRO A 93 26.62 22.08 26.99
C PRO A 93 26.00 22.53 25.66
N PHE A 94 25.08 21.77 25.10
CA PHE A 94 24.40 22.09 23.85
C PHE A 94 23.04 21.38 23.73
N VAL A 95 22.21 21.93 22.85
CA VAL A 95 20.94 21.33 22.43
C VAL A 95 21.09 20.87 21.00
N LYS A 96 20.89 19.58 20.78
CA LYS A 96 20.89 19.01 19.45
C LYS A 96 19.46 18.84 18.94
N TYR A 97 19.16 19.44 17.82
CA TYR A 97 17.90 19.24 17.11
C TYR A 97 18.10 18.24 15.98
N TYR A 98 17.17 17.35 15.80
CA TYR A 98 17.13 16.53 14.61
C TYR A 98 15.67 16.20 14.25
N ASP A 99 15.44 16.07 12.99
CA ASP A 99 14.16 15.62 12.48
C ASP A 99 14.18 14.10 12.35
N GLN A 100 13.19 13.48 12.95
CA GLN A 100 13.01 12.04 12.87
C GLN A 100 11.81 11.72 11.97
N LEU A 101 12.04 10.86 10.99
CA LEU A 101 10.96 10.28 10.21
C LEU A 101 10.25 9.22 11.06
N ASP A 102 9.07 9.55 11.56
CA ASP A 102 8.29 8.66 12.43
C ASP A 102 7.61 7.56 11.65
N ALA A 103 6.91 7.95 10.59
CA ALA A 103 6.19 7.03 9.74
C ALA A 103 6.26 7.49 8.27
N TYR A 104 6.26 6.55 7.37
CA TYR A 104 6.03 6.83 5.96
C TYR A 104 5.28 5.67 5.32
N SER A 105 4.53 5.98 4.27
CA SER A 105 4.00 5.00 3.33
C SER A 105 4.15 5.53 1.91
N ARG A 106 4.52 4.66 1.00
CA ARG A 106 4.65 4.96 -0.42
C ARG A 106 3.99 3.86 -1.21
N ARG A 107 3.21 4.25 -2.21
CA ARG A 107 2.61 3.32 -3.15
C ARG A 107 2.96 3.78 -4.57
N PHE A 108 3.57 2.90 -5.32
CA PHE A 108 3.81 3.07 -6.73
C PHE A 108 3.00 2.04 -7.50
N TYR A 109 2.20 2.50 -8.46
CA TYR A 109 1.35 1.67 -9.30
C TYR A 109 1.58 2.03 -10.75
N TYR A 110 1.70 1.03 -11.60
CA TYR A 110 1.64 1.22 -13.03
C TYR A 110 0.80 0.14 -13.69
N GLU A 111 0.17 0.52 -14.77
CA GLU A 111 -0.74 -0.29 -15.56
C GLU A 111 -0.50 -0.03 -17.03
N PHE A 112 -0.53 -1.09 -17.80
CA PHE A 112 -0.59 -1.04 -19.25
C PHE A 112 -1.71 -1.94 -19.72
N SER A 113 -2.54 -1.45 -20.66
CA SER A 113 -3.63 -2.23 -21.20
C SER A 113 -3.82 -2.00 -22.68
N ILE A 114 -4.26 -3.06 -23.37
CA ILE A 114 -4.70 -3.06 -24.76
C ILE A 114 -6.15 -3.49 -24.77
N ALA A 115 -7.01 -2.65 -25.32
CA ALA A 115 -8.43 -2.91 -25.45
C ALA A 115 -8.86 -2.86 -26.92
N TYR A 116 -9.70 -3.80 -27.28
CA TYR A 116 -10.32 -3.87 -28.59
C TYR A 116 -11.83 -3.97 -28.45
N ASN A 117 -12.55 -3.11 -29.15
CA ASN A 117 -14.01 -3.08 -29.17
C ASN A 117 -14.48 -2.89 -30.61
N ARG A 118 -15.26 -3.85 -31.12
CA ARG A 118 -15.77 -3.74 -32.47
C ARG A 118 -17.09 -4.48 -32.66
N SER A 119 -17.96 -3.87 -33.48
CA SER A 119 -19.20 -4.46 -33.94
C SER A 119 -19.05 -4.88 -35.40
N PHE A 120 -19.48 -6.09 -35.73
CA PHE A 120 -19.52 -6.66 -37.07
C PHE A 120 -20.96 -7.08 -37.37
N GLY A 121 -21.77 -6.15 -37.87
CA GLY A 121 -23.21 -6.37 -38.02
C GLY A 121 -23.85 -6.64 -36.64
N ASP A 122 -24.43 -7.83 -36.48
CA ASP A 122 -25.09 -8.25 -35.24
C ASP A 122 -24.13 -8.78 -34.16
N HIS A 123 -22.84 -8.86 -34.45
CA HIS A 123 -21.82 -9.42 -33.58
C HIS A 123 -21.04 -8.29 -32.92
N ASN A 124 -21.03 -8.25 -31.59
CA ASN A 124 -20.23 -7.32 -30.83
C ASN A 124 -19.15 -8.10 -30.07
N VAL A 125 -17.90 -7.71 -30.27
CA VAL A 125 -16.73 -8.35 -29.66
C VAL A 125 -15.97 -7.31 -28.88
N SER A 126 -15.60 -7.64 -27.64
CA SER A 126 -14.58 -6.88 -26.94
C SER A 126 -13.52 -7.78 -26.35
N ALA A 127 -12.29 -7.28 -26.30
CA ALA A 127 -11.16 -7.94 -25.69
C ALA A 127 -10.34 -6.90 -24.92
N LEU A 128 -9.79 -7.32 -23.77
CA LEU A 128 -8.89 -6.54 -22.96
C LEU A 128 -7.74 -7.45 -22.51
N ALA A 129 -6.53 -6.98 -22.65
CA ALA A 129 -5.36 -7.52 -21.98
C ALA A 129 -4.75 -6.39 -21.15
N LEU A 130 -4.45 -6.68 -19.89
CA LEU A 130 -3.95 -5.71 -18.93
C LEU A 130 -2.86 -6.35 -18.09
N VAL A 131 -1.80 -5.59 -17.82
CA VAL A 131 -0.80 -5.89 -16.81
C VAL A 131 -0.72 -4.71 -15.87
N ASN A 132 -0.73 -4.98 -14.57
CA ASN A 132 -0.45 -3.99 -13.56
C ASN A 132 0.58 -4.50 -12.55
N ARG A 133 1.24 -3.57 -11.91
CA ARG A 133 2.10 -3.85 -10.78
C ARG A 133 1.97 -2.76 -9.73
N GLN A 134 1.88 -3.19 -8.48
CA GLN A 134 1.86 -2.32 -7.33
C GLN A 134 3.06 -2.63 -6.42
N ILE A 135 3.70 -1.56 -5.99
CA ILE A 135 4.78 -1.60 -4.99
C ILE A 135 4.31 -0.76 -3.82
N PHE A 136 4.25 -1.35 -2.65
CA PHE A 136 3.87 -0.67 -1.42
C PHE A 136 4.98 -0.80 -0.40
N ASP A 137 5.43 0.33 0.12
CA ASP A 137 6.51 0.45 1.09
C ASP A 137 6.04 1.30 2.26
N SER A 138 6.21 0.82 3.50
CA SER A 138 5.86 1.58 4.69
C SER A 138 6.77 1.25 5.86
N LYS A 139 6.97 2.22 6.74
CA LYS A 139 7.71 2.05 7.98
C LYS A 139 6.88 1.33 9.05
N ASP A 140 5.55 1.50 9.03
CA ASP A 140 4.67 1.00 10.10
C ASP A 140 4.33 -0.49 10.00
N GLY A 141 4.60 -1.13 8.88
CA GLY A 141 4.08 -2.47 8.55
C GLY A 141 5.07 -3.62 8.58
N GLY A 142 6.20 -3.53 9.25
CA GLY A 142 7.15 -4.62 9.32
C GLY A 142 8.55 -4.30 8.76
N ASP A 143 9.12 -5.18 7.97
CA ASP A 143 10.48 -4.99 7.47
C ASP A 143 10.55 -3.92 6.39
N ILE A 144 10.98 -2.71 6.76
CA ILE A 144 11.14 -1.54 5.88
C ILE A 144 12.09 -1.76 4.70
N ARG A 145 12.90 -2.81 4.74
CA ARG A 145 13.87 -3.13 3.68
C ARG A 145 13.25 -3.90 2.52
N PHE A 146 12.01 -4.37 2.68
CA PHE A 146 11.36 -5.23 1.70
C PHE A 146 9.94 -4.74 1.43
N PRO A 147 9.76 -3.90 0.40
CA PRO A 147 8.43 -3.46 -0.04
C PRO A 147 7.53 -4.63 -0.42
N ASN A 148 6.22 -4.43 -0.33
CA ASN A 148 5.24 -5.38 -0.80
C ASN A 148 5.03 -5.24 -2.31
N TYR A 149 4.99 -6.37 -3.02
CA TYR A 149 4.82 -6.42 -4.47
C TYR A 149 3.61 -7.26 -4.85
N ASN A 150 2.76 -6.69 -5.67
CA ASN A 150 1.68 -7.41 -6.35
C ASN A 150 1.79 -7.17 -7.85
N GLU A 151 1.53 -8.22 -8.63
CA GLU A 151 1.54 -8.16 -10.08
C GLU A 151 0.36 -8.97 -10.64
N ASP A 152 -0.41 -8.34 -11.52
CA ASP A 152 -1.57 -8.96 -12.14
C ASP A 152 -1.49 -8.88 -13.66
N TRP A 153 -1.77 -10.00 -14.31
CA TRP A 153 -2.01 -10.14 -15.73
C TRP A 153 -3.46 -10.52 -15.93
N VAL A 154 -4.22 -9.69 -16.59
CA VAL A 154 -5.66 -9.89 -16.78
C VAL A 154 -5.98 -9.95 -18.24
N GLY A 155 -6.71 -10.98 -18.64
CA GLY A 155 -7.34 -11.11 -19.95
C GLY A 155 -8.85 -11.16 -19.81
N ARG A 156 -9.56 -10.41 -20.63
CA ARG A 156 -11.02 -10.44 -20.71
C ARG A 156 -11.45 -10.47 -22.17
N ALA A 157 -12.40 -11.32 -22.49
CA ALA A 157 -13.05 -11.35 -23.78
C ALA A 157 -14.57 -11.40 -23.59
N THR A 158 -15.28 -10.59 -24.36
CA THR A 158 -16.75 -10.63 -24.37
C THR A 158 -17.26 -10.77 -25.78
N TYR A 159 -18.32 -11.50 -25.92
CA TYR A 159 -19.03 -11.68 -27.17
C TYR A 159 -20.53 -11.51 -26.97
N ASN A 160 -21.15 -10.78 -27.85
CA ASN A 160 -22.58 -10.53 -27.84
C ASN A 160 -23.12 -10.66 -29.27
N TRP A 161 -24.08 -11.56 -29.46
CA TRP A 161 -24.81 -11.71 -30.74
C TRP A 161 -26.26 -11.28 -30.58
N ARG A 162 -26.64 -10.24 -31.34
CA ARG A 162 -27.99 -9.66 -31.34
C ARG A 162 -28.55 -9.33 -29.96
N GLU A 163 -27.70 -9.10 -29.01
CA GLU A 163 -28.07 -8.97 -27.62
C GLU A 163 -28.83 -10.17 -27.02
N ARG A 164 -28.90 -11.29 -27.73
CA ARG A 164 -29.53 -12.54 -27.26
C ARG A 164 -28.59 -13.46 -26.53
N TYR A 165 -27.46 -13.73 -27.16
CA TYR A 165 -26.46 -14.63 -26.66
C TYR A 165 -25.23 -13.83 -26.22
N LEU A 166 -24.88 -13.98 -24.97
CA LEU A 166 -23.81 -13.25 -24.34
C LEU A 166 -22.81 -14.27 -23.80
N ALA A 167 -21.56 -14.08 -24.07
CA ALA A 167 -20.47 -14.87 -23.51
C ALA A 167 -19.38 -13.94 -22.98
N GLU A 168 -18.83 -14.30 -21.85
CA GLU A 168 -17.71 -13.58 -21.24
C GLU A 168 -16.71 -14.58 -20.68
N MET A 169 -15.44 -14.33 -20.94
CA MET A 169 -14.32 -15.08 -20.39
C MET A 169 -13.37 -14.10 -19.73
N ASN A 170 -12.96 -14.42 -18.51
CA ASN A 170 -11.93 -13.67 -17.79
C ASN A 170 -10.83 -14.65 -17.35
N ILE A 171 -9.61 -14.19 -17.40
CA ILE A 171 -8.44 -14.92 -16.91
C ILE A 171 -7.60 -13.93 -16.11
N SER A 172 -7.27 -14.29 -14.87
CA SER A 172 -6.34 -13.54 -14.07
C SER A 172 -5.16 -14.44 -13.69
N TYR A 173 -3.97 -13.92 -13.89
CA TYR A 173 -2.71 -14.54 -13.47
C TYR A 173 -2.04 -13.57 -12.49
N THR A 174 -2.25 -13.83 -11.20
CA THR A 174 -1.92 -12.91 -10.11
C THR A 174 -0.73 -13.42 -9.33
N GLY A 175 0.23 -12.55 -9.08
CA GLY A 175 1.45 -12.84 -8.34
C GLY A 175 1.47 -12.16 -6.96
N SER A 176 1.79 -12.93 -5.92
CA SER A 176 2.02 -12.44 -4.57
C SER A 176 3.43 -12.81 -4.09
N GLU A 177 4.10 -11.88 -3.44
CA GLU A 177 5.42 -12.09 -2.85
C GLU A 177 5.40 -12.96 -1.58
N LYS A 178 4.23 -13.16 -1.00
CA LYS A 178 4.06 -13.98 0.21
C LYS A 178 4.46 -15.43 0.01
N PHE A 179 4.51 -15.89 -1.25
CA PHE A 179 4.81 -17.27 -1.60
C PHE A 179 6.24 -17.45 -2.08
N ALA A 180 6.76 -18.67 -1.90
CA ALA A 180 8.08 -19.06 -2.38
C ALA A 180 8.20 -18.94 -3.91
N ARG A 181 9.42 -18.80 -4.41
CA ARG A 181 9.69 -18.78 -5.85
C ARG A 181 9.14 -20.07 -6.50
N GLY A 182 8.37 -19.93 -7.57
CA GLY A 182 7.65 -21.03 -8.22
C GLY A 182 6.20 -21.22 -7.79
N HIS A 183 5.78 -20.68 -6.65
CA HIS A 183 4.41 -20.74 -6.13
C HIS A 183 3.74 -19.35 -6.06
N ARG A 184 4.44 -18.31 -6.52
CA ARG A 184 3.97 -16.91 -6.41
C ARG A 184 2.75 -16.61 -7.24
N PHE A 185 2.61 -17.23 -8.41
CA PHE A 185 1.55 -16.91 -9.35
C PHE A 185 0.44 -17.94 -9.30
N GLY A 186 -0.81 -17.45 -9.19
CA GLY A 186 -2.02 -18.23 -9.30
C GLY A 186 -2.80 -17.90 -10.56
N LEU A 187 -3.41 -18.89 -11.20
CA LEU A 187 -4.26 -18.74 -12.37
C LEU A 187 -5.73 -18.88 -11.98
N PHE A 188 -6.53 -17.86 -12.28
CA PHE A 188 -7.93 -17.74 -11.88
C PHE A 188 -8.80 -17.47 -13.10
N PRO A 189 -9.21 -18.53 -13.83
CA PRO A 189 -10.13 -18.41 -14.93
C PRO A 189 -11.58 -18.29 -14.47
N SER A 190 -12.38 -17.53 -15.22
CA SER A 190 -13.83 -17.51 -15.06
C SER A 190 -14.51 -17.33 -16.40
N PHE A 191 -15.74 -17.86 -16.54
CA PHE A 191 -16.56 -17.62 -17.71
C PHE A 191 -18.02 -17.45 -17.31
N SER A 192 -18.76 -16.74 -18.14
CA SER A 192 -20.21 -16.63 -18.01
C SER A 192 -20.88 -16.68 -19.38
N LEU A 193 -22.05 -17.28 -19.40
CA LEU A 193 -22.95 -17.35 -20.54
C LEU A 193 -24.28 -16.72 -20.16
N GLY A 194 -24.84 -15.95 -21.07
CA GLY A 194 -26.13 -15.30 -20.89
C GLY A 194 -27.02 -15.52 -22.08
N TRP A 195 -28.29 -15.82 -21.84
CA TRP A 195 -29.32 -15.95 -22.87
C TRP A 195 -30.50 -15.05 -22.52
N ARG A 196 -30.79 -14.07 -23.37
CA ARG A 196 -31.95 -13.19 -23.26
C ARG A 196 -33.14 -13.82 -24.00
N LEU A 197 -33.91 -14.57 -23.25
CA LEU A 197 -35.12 -15.25 -23.73
C LEU A 197 -36.12 -14.28 -24.32
N SER A 198 -36.29 -13.10 -23.70
CA SER A 198 -37.21 -12.06 -24.22
C SER A 198 -36.91 -11.59 -25.64
N GLU A 199 -35.65 -11.77 -26.09
CA GLU A 199 -35.26 -11.38 -27.46
C GLU A 199 -35.51 -12.48 -28.50
N GLU A 200 -35.94 -13.66 -28.10
CA GLU A 200 -36.29 -14.73 -29.00
C GLU A 200 -37.61 -14.43 -29.72
N SER A 201 -37.64 -14.67 -31.03
CA SER A 201 -38.79 -14.36 -31.88
C SER A 201 -40.08 -15.07 -31.46
N PHE A 202 -39.96 -16.29 -30.93
CA PHE A 202 -41.12 -17.05 -30.45
C PHE A 202 -41.67 -16.50 -29.12
N ILE A 203 -40.83 -15.97 -28.26
CA ILE A 203 -41.22 -15.32 -27.00
C ILE A 203 -41.85 -13.95 -27.32
N LYS A 204 -41.19 -13.13 -28.14
CA LYS A 204 -41.72 -11.83 -28.58
C LYS A 204 -43.12 -11.95 -29.19
N LYS A 205 -43.34 -12.97 -30.02
CA LYS A 205 -44.62 -13.17 -30.71
C LYS A 205 -45.74 -13.58 -29.78
N HIS A 206 -45.50 -14.38 -28.74
CA HIS A 206 -46.54 -14.97 -27.90
C HIS A 206 -46.66 -14.33 -26.53
N LEU A 207 -45.59 -13.78 -26.00
CA LEU A 207 -45.50 -13.29 -24.62
C LEU A 207 -44.85 -11.90 -24.50
N GLY A 208 -44.61 -11.20 -25.65
CA GLY A 208 -43.89 -9.95 -25.69
C GLY A 208 -44.52 -8.83 -24.85
N ASP A 209 -45.84 -8.80 -24.72
CA ASP A 209 -46.58 -7.81 -23.92
C ASP A 209 -46.47 -8.08 -22.40
N VAL A 210 -46.19 -9.31 -21.98
CA VAL A 210 -46.10 -9.70 -20.60
C VAL A 210 -44.65 -9.90 -20.14
N LEU A 211 -43.81 -10.48 -21.02
CA LEU A 211 -42.44 -10.83 -20.70
C LEU A 211 -41.46 -9.89 -21.42
N THR A 212 -41.32 -8.70 -20.93
CA THR A 212 -40.49 -7.64 -21.57
C THR A 212 -39.00 -7.86 -21.35
N ASN A 213 -38.57 -8.53 -20.27
CA ASN A 213 -37.17 -8.81 -20.01
C ASN A 213 -37.00 -10.13 -19.23
N ALA A 214 -36.51 -11.15 -19.93
CA ALA A 214 -36.17 -12.45 -19.34
C ALA A 214 -34.77 -12.85 -19.80
N LYS A 215 -33.90 -13.14 -18.83
CA LYS A 215 -32.51 -13.54 -19.07
C LYS A 215 -32.13 -14.70 -18.16
N ILE A 216 -31.55 -15.72 -18.73
CA ILE A 216 -30.87 -16.80 -18.01
C ILE A 216 -29.37 -16.51 -18.07
N ARG A 217 -28.68 -16.68 -16.95
CA ARG A 217 -27.24 -16.54 -16.85
C ARG A 217 -26.63 -17.73 -16.10
N TYR A 218 -25.57 -18.26 -16.66
CA TYR A 218 -24.71 -19.23 -16.02
C TYR A 218 -23.31 -18.63 -15.86
N SER A 219 -22.70 -18.80 -14.71
CA SER A 219 -21.33 -18.36 -14.47
C SER A 219 -20.57 -19.37 -13.63
N TRP A 220 -19.31 -19.54 -13.97
CA TRP A 220 -18.38 -20.37 -13.23
C TRP A 220 -17.04 -19.62 -13.14
N GLY A 221 -16.33 -19.81 -12.03
CA GLY A 221 -15.03 -19.21 -11.86
C GLY A 221 -14.24 -19.82 -10.72
N LYS A 222 -12.92 -19.75 -10.85
CA LYS A 222 -11.97 -20.05 -9.78
C LYS A 222 -11.49 -18.73 -9.20
N VAL A 223 -11.48 -18.63 -7.86
CA VAL A 223 -10.98 -17.50 -7.10
C VAL A 223 -9.84 -17.98 -6.23
N GLY A 224 -8.86 -17.16 -5.98
CA GLY A 224 -7.79 -17.44 -5.04
C GLY A 224 -7.60 -16.29 -4.07
N SER A 225 -7.08 -16.61 -2.89
CA SER A 225 -6.73 -15.66 -1.85
C SER A 225 -5.32 -15.93 -1.34
N ASP A 226 -4.59 -14.87 -1.01
CA ASP A 226 -3.33 -14.92 -0.31
C ASP A 226 -3.45 -14.40 1.14
N ALA A 227 -4.67 -14.17 1.61
CA ALA A 227 -4.94 -13.56 2.91
C ALA A 227 -4.45 -14.43 4.08
N GLY A 228 -4.52 -15.76 3.94
CA GLY A 228 -4.04 -16.70 4.95
C GLY A 228 -2.51 -16.88 5.00
N ALA A 229 -1.79 -16.41 3.99
CA ALA A 229 -0.36 -16.56 3.93
C ALA A 229 0.37 -15.43 4.66
N SER A 230 1.22 -15.82 5.62
CA SER A 230 2.13 -14.87 6.26
C SER A 230 3.32 -14.59 5.34
N ARG A 231 3.77 -13.33 5.32
CA ARG A 231 4.99 -12.96 4.62
C ARG A 231 6.18 -13.72 5.21
N TRP A 232 7.07 -14.19 4.36
CA TRP A 232 8.29 -14.94 4.75
C TRP A 232 8.05 -16.33 5.34
N ASN A 233 6.83 -16.88 5.25
CA ASN A 233 6.56 -18.22 5.76
C ASN A 233 7.39 -19.33 5.08
N TYR A 234 8.00 -19.03 3.94
CA TYR A 234 8.90 -19.92 3.19
C TYR A 234 10.37 -19.79 3.60
N ILE A 235 10.67 -18.97 4.62
CA ILE A 235 12.01 -18.82 5.19
C ILE A 235 12.00 -19.40 6.61
N GLN A 236 13.02 -20.20 6.94
CA GLN A 236 13.22 -20.65 8.31
C GLN A 236 13.47 -19.47 9.22
N SER A 237 12.69 -19.35 10.29
CA SER A 237 12.89 -18.32 11.29
C SER A 237 13.67 -18.83 12.49
N PHE A 238 14.39 -17.93 13.14
CA PHE A 238 15.05 -18.16 14.40
C PHE A 238 14.63 -17.07 15.38
N THR A 239 14.33 -17.49 16.60
CA THR A 239 13.93 -16.57 17.68
C THR A 239 15.05 -16.47 18.69
N SER A 240 15.39 -15.27 19.13
CA SER A 240 16.32 -15.11 20.24
C SER A 240 15.63 -15.52 21.54
N GLY A 241 16.25 -16.46 22.24
CA GLY A 241 15.83 -16.92 23.56
C GLY A 241 16.69 -16.33 24.67
N ASP A 242 16.83 -17.12 25.73
CA ASP A 242 17.63 -16.74 26.88
C ASP A 242 19.12 -16.56 26.53
N HIS A 243 19.83 -15.88 27.41
CA HIS A 243 21.27 -15.70 27.26
C HIS A 243 22.03 -16.91 27.81
N LEU A 244 23.07 -17.31 27.13
CA LEU A 244 23.98 -18.34 27.64
C LEU A 244 24.87 -17.70 28.72
N THR A 245 24.74 -18.18 29.95
CA THR A 245 25.64 -17.83 31.04
C THR A 245 26.68 -18.93 31.19
N LEU A 246 27.92 -18.64 30.86
CA LEU A 246 29.06 -19.54 31.12
C LEU A 246 29.82 -19.03 32.31
N GLY A 247 29.83 -19.83 33.41
CA GLY A 247 30.59 -19.57 34.61
C GLY A 247 29.77 -18.98 35.75
N THR A 248 30.33 -19.08 36.96
CA THR A 248 29.75 -18.59 38.24
C THR A 248 30.30 -17.24 38.64
N ASP A 249 30.58 -16.40 37.68
CA ASP A 249 31.07 -15.07 37.97
C ASP A 249 29.89 -14.17 38.45
N ALA A 250 30.05 -13.56 39.58
CA ALA A 250 29.05 -12.70 40.22
C ALA A 250 28.69 -11.44 39.40
N THR A 251 29.39 -11.20 38.31
CA THR A 251 29.16 -10.06 37.39
C THR A 251 28.26 -10.39 36.24
N GLY A 252 27.80 -11.65 36.10
CA GLY A 252 26.79 -12.06 35.12
C GLY A 252 27.14 -11.71 33.68
N HIS A 253 28.26 -12.18 33.20
CA HIS A 253 28.60 -12.01 31.76
C HIS A 253 27.64 -12.78 30.88
N ASN A 254 26.75 -12.07 30.21
CA ASN A 254 25.87 -12.61 29.20
C ASN A 254 26.64 -12.73 27.89
N TRP A 255 26.91 -13.95 27.44
CA TRP A 255 27.67 -14.24 26.22
C TRP A 255 26.86 -14.12 24.93
N GLY A 256 25.72 -13.52 24.99
CA GLY A 256 24.86 -13.28 23.85
C GLY A 256 23.60 -14.15 23.84
N PRO A 257 22.63 -13.82 22.99
CA PRO A 257 21.38 -14.54 22.94
C PRO A 257 21.56 -15.94 22.35
N LEU A 258 20.92 -16.92 22.95
CA LEU A 258 20.69 -18.23 22.33
C LEU A 258 19.62 -18.08 21.27
N TYR A 259 19.82 -18.69 20.14
CA TYR A 259 18.82 -18.77 19.08
C TYR A 259 18.17 -20.14 19.08
N THR A 260 16.86 -20.17 19.13
CA THR A 260 16.06 -21.40 18.97
C THR A 260 15.37 -21.37 17.61
N GLU A 261 15.11 -22.55 17.07
CA GLU A 261 14.33 -22.66 15.84
C GLU A 261 12.91 -22.11 16.07
N GLY A 262 12.50 -21.23 15.18
CA GLY A 262 11.14 -20.68 15.13
C GLY A 262 10.26 -21.50 14.19
N SER A 263 9.46 -20.81 13.36
CA SER A 263 8.60 -21.48 12.41
C SER A 263 9.39 -22.16 11.30
N ILE A 264 9.04 -23.41 11.00
CA ILE A 264 9.63 -24.17 9.89
C ILE A 264 9.21 -23.54 8.56
N ALA A 265 10.16 -23.44 7.62
CA ALA A 265 9.89 -22.92 6.29
C ALA A 265 8.84 -23.74 5.54
N ASN A 266 7.79 -23.10 5.07
CA ASN A 266 6.77 -23.74 4.23
C ASN A 266 6.95 -23.33 2.76
N LEU A 267 7.76 -24.11 2.04
CA LEU A 267 8.03 -23.87 0.61
C LEU A 267 6.84 -24.22 -0.30
N GLY A 268 5.90 -25.02 0.19
CA GLY A 268 4.72 -25.46 -0.56
C GLY A 268 3.50 -24.56 -0.43
N SER A 269 3.59 -23.48 0.34
CA SER A 269 2.49 -22.53 0.49
C SER A 269 2.16 -21.86 -0.85
N THR A 270 0.88 -21.87 -1.20
CA THR A 270 0.36 -21.32 -2.46
C THR A 270 -1.03 -20.75 -2.25
N TRP A 271 -1.63 -20.22 -3.30
CA TRP A 271 -2.98 -19.67 -3.34
C TRP A 271 -4.05 -20.67 -2.88
N GLU A 272 -4.95 -20.21 -2.01
CA GLU A 272 -6.13 -20.94 -1.53
C GLU A 272 -7.36 -20.63 -2.38
#